data_7e192ea8853b82248fa83be270667f34
#
_entry.id   7e192ea8853b82248fa83be270667f34
#
_cell.length_a   1.000
_cell.length_b   1.000
_cell.length_c   1.000
_cell.angle_alpha   90.00
_cell.angle_beta   90.00
_cell.angle_gamma   90.00
#
_symmetry.space_group_name_H-M   'P 1'
#
loop_
_entity.id
_entity.type
_entity.pdbx_description
1 polymer ?
#
loop_
_entity_poly.entity_id
_entity_poly.type
_entity_poly.pdbx_seq_one_letter_code
_entity_poly.pdbx_strand_id
1 'polypeptide(L)'
;METGVRSKALEQFQEVTATLINPYVRRWKDQGGKVIGYFCTHVPDEVITAAGMLPFRMRATGSDGTELSDAYFSSINCSFPRHCFNMALRGEFEAL
;
A
#
# COMPACT_ATOMS: atom_id res chain seq x y z
N MET A 1 9.59 27.24 7.24
CA MET A 1 9.04 28.18 8.22
C MET A 1 8.41 27.40 9.39
N GLU A 2 8.71 27.82 10.56
CA GLU A 2 8.25 27.12 11.74
C GLU A 2 7.18 27.94 12.46
N THR A 3 6.01 27.39 12.57
CA THR A 3 4.89 28.07 13.19
C THR A 3 4.61 27.58 14.60
N GLY A 4 5.14 26.43 14.96
CA GLY A 4 4.84 25.81 16.22
C GLY A 4 3.44 25.27 16.31
N VAL A 5 2.67 25.33 15.23
CA VAL A 5 1.29 24.81 15.19
C VAL A 5 1.23 23.65 14.20
N ARG A 6 0.75 22.52 14.69
CA ARG A 6 0.56 21.34 13.85
C ARG A 6 -0.89 20.92 13.94
N SER A 7 -1.52 20.72 12.79
CA SER A 7 -2.87 20.21 12.79
C SER A 7 -2.82 18.70 13.10
N LYS A 8 -3.85 18.21 13.79
CA LYS A 8 -3.97 16.78 14.05
C LYS A 8 -4.10 15.98 12.77
N ALA A 9 -4.76 16.56 11.77
CA ALA A 9 -4.89 15.89 10.48
C ALA A 9 -3.53 15.69 9.82
N LEU A 10 -2.66 16.69 9.87
CA LEU A 10 -1.33 16.57 9.31
C LEU A 10 -0.52 15.49 10.02
N GLU A 11 -0.62 15.43 11.34
CA GLU A 11 0.07 14.40 12.10
C GLU A 11 -0.43 13.01 11.74
N GLN A 12 -1.73 12.86 11.52
CA GLN A 12 -2.28 11.59 11.09
C GLN A 12 -1.77 11.18 9.72
N PHE A 13 -1.69 12.12 8.79
CA PHE A 13 -1.14 11.83 7.47
C PHE A 13 0.33 11.42 7.56
N GLN A 14 1.10 12.08 8.40
CA GLN A 14 2.50 11.71 8.59
C GLN A 14 2.63 10.31 9.15
N GLU A 15 1.79 9.95 10.11
CA GLU A 15 1.78 8.62 10.70
C GLU A 15 1.45 7.55 9.66
N VAL A 16 0.43 7.82 8.83
CA VAL A 16 -0.01 6.86 7.82
C VAL A 16 1.06 6.64 6.75
N THR A 17 1.79 7.70 6.40
CA THR A 17 2.77 7.62 5.31
C THR A 17 4.16 7.25 5.76
N ALA A 18 4.42 7.16 7.05
CA ALA A 18 5.75 6.87 7.58
C ALA A 18 6.22 5.46 7.24
N THR A 19 5.31 4.51 7.12
CA THR A 19 5.63 3.12 6.79
C THR A 19 4.72 2.64 5.68
N LEU A 20 5.14 1.58 5.00
CA LEU A 20 4.32 0.98 3.94
C LEU A 20 3.04 0.40 4.50
N ILE A 21 3.12 -0.26 5.63
CA ILE A 21 1.94 -0.79 6.33
C ILE A 21 1.71 0.09 7.55
N ASN A 22 0.66 0.88 7.48
CA ASN A 22 0.37 1.87 8.53
C ASN A 22 -0.29 1.22 9.74
N PRO A 23 -0.36 1.94 10.88
CA PRO A 23 -0.95 1.37 12.11
C PRO A 23 -2.42 0.97 11.96
N TYR A 24 -3.17 1.64 11.09
CA TYR A 24 -4.60 1.32 10.90
C TYR A 24 -4.76 -0.04 10.24
N VAL A 25 -3.91 -0.35 9.25
CA VAL A 25 -3.92 -1.65 8.58
C VAL A 25 -3.53 -2.74 9.57
N ARG A 26 -2.50 -2.50 10.38
CA ARG A 26 -2.07 -3.49 11.36
C ARG A 26 -3.17 -3.76 12.39
N ARG A 27 -3.85 -2.73 12.82
CA ARG A 27 -4.97 -2.89 13.76
C ARG A 27 -6.09 -3.71 13.15
N TRP A 28 -6.39 -3.47 11.87
CA TRP A 28 -7.40 -4.24 11.15
C TRP A 28 -7.02 -5.72 11.10
N LYS A 29 -5.76 -6.01 10.81
CA LYS A 29 -5.26 -7.39 10.75
C LYS A 29 -5.30 -8.04 12.13
N ASP A 30 -4.95 -7.30 13.17
CA ASP A 30 -4.95 -7.82 14.54
C ASP A 30 -6.35 -8.23 14.99
N GLN A 31 -7.37 -7.63 14.42
CA GLN A 31 -8.76 -7.96 14.71
C GLN A 31 -9.26 -9.13 13.85
N GLY A 32 -8.39 -9.76 13.09
CA GLY A 32 -8.76 -10.88 12.24
C GLY A 32 -9.26 -10.47 10.86
N GLY A 33 -9.15 -9.18 10.52
CA GLY A 33 -9.59 -8.69 9.22
C GLY A 33 -8.64 -9.06 8.11
N LYS A 34 -9.17 -9.08 6.88
CA LYS A 34 -8.38 -9.35 5.68
C LYS A 34 -8.15 -8.07 4.91
N VAL A 35 -7.00 -7.99 4.25
CA VAL A 35 -6.60 -6.82 3.48
C VAL A 35 -6.31 -7.25 2.06
N ILE A 36 -6.89 -6.54 1.10
CA ILE A 36 -6.66 -6.80 -0.33
C ILE A 36 -5.87 -5.63 -0.90
N GLY A 37 -4.66 -5.93 -1.36
CA GLY A 37 -3.83 -4.92 -2.01
C GLY A 37 -4.21 -4.77 -3.48
N TYR A 38 -4.15 -3.53 -3.97
CA TYR A 38 -4.39 -3.27 -5.39
C TYR A 38 -3.46 -2.15 -5.86
N PHE A 39 -3.32 -2.01 -7.19
CA PHE A 39 -2.35 -1.07 -7.75
C PHE A 39 -3.00 0.24 -8.19
N CYS A 40 -3.99 0.17 -9.05
CA CYS A 40 -4.52 1.34 -9.74
C CYS A 40 -5.92 1.68 -9.26
N THR A 41 -6.30 2.96 -9.40
CA THR A 41 -7.62 3.45 -9.02
C THR A 41 -8.74 2.86 -9.88
N HIS A 42 -8.40 2.16 -10.97
CA HIS A 42 -9.40 1.48 -11.79
C HIS A 42 -10.01 0.26 -11.08
N VAL A 43 -9.36 -0.24 -10.06
CA VAL A 43 -9.91 -1.34 -9.27
C VAL A 43 -11.09 -0.80 -8.46
N PRO A 44 -12.26 -1.46 -8.51
CA PRO A 44 -13.43 -0.98 -7.76
C PRO A 44 -13.29 -1.38 -6.28
N ASP A 45 -12.67 -0.50 -5.50
CA ASP A 45 -12.40 -0.79 -4.09
C ASP A 45 -13.67 -0.92 -3.26
N GLU A 46 -14.79 -0.35 -3.72
CA GLU A 46 -16.07 -0.52 -3.03
C GLU A 46 -16.52 -1.98 -3.03
N VAL A 47 -16.11 -2.77 -4.02
CA VAL A 47 -16.40 -4.22 -4.02
C VAL A 47 -15.63 -4.91 -2.90
N ILE A 48 -14.38 -4.51 -2.69
CA ILE A 48 -13.56 -5.06 -1.61
C ILE A 48 -14.18 -4.71 -0.26
N THR A 49 -14.60 -3.47 -0.10
CA THR A 49 -15.25 -3.01 1.12
C THR A 49 -16.56 -3.74 1.37
N ALA A 50 -17.34 -3.95 0.31
CA ALA A 50 -18.62 -4.66 0.42
C ALA A 50 -18.43 -6.11 0.85
N ALA A 51 -17.28 -6.70 0.53
CA ALA A 51 -16.96 -8.07 0.94
C ALA A 51 -16.44 -8.15 2.38
N GLY A 52 -16.38 -7.02 3.08
CA GLY A 52 -15.91 -7.00 4.46
C GLY A 52 -14.40 -6.99 4.60
N MET A 53 -13.68 -6.68 3.52
CA MET A 53 -12.23 -6.63 3.54
C MET A 53 -11.76 -5.19 3.39
N LEU A 54 -10.54 -4.92 3.84
CA LEU A 54 -9.96 -3.58 3.75
C LEU A 54 -9.24 -3.44 2.42
N PRO A 55 -9.64 -2.49 1.56
CA PRO A 55 -8.87 -2.21 0.36
C PRO A 55 -7.62 -1.39 0.73
N PHE A 56 -6.49 -1.81 0.21
CA PHE A 56 -5.22 -1.13 0.48
C PHE A 56 -4.52 -0.85 -0.85
N ARG A 57 -4.46 0.43 -1.23
CA ARG A 57 -3.75 0.79 -2.45
C ARG A 57 -2.26 0.72 -2.18
N MET A 58 -1.59 -0.16 -2.91
CA MET A 58 -0.16 -0.33 -2.78
C MET A 58 0.60 0.85 -3.37
N ARG A 59 1.78 1.08 -2.88
CA ARG A 59 2.65 2.13 -3.38
C ARG A 59 4.05 1.58 -3.56
N ALA A 60 4.86 2.29 -4.31
CA ALA A 60 6.21 1.85 -4.64
C ALA A 60 7.30 2.72 -4.01
N THR A 61 6.97 3.44 -2.95
CA THR A 61 7.92 4.30 -2.25
C THR A 61 9.09 3.46 -1.73
N GLY A 62 10.28 3.84 -2.12
CA GLY A 62 11.49 3.13 -1.71
C GLY A 62 11.85 1.94 -2.58
N SER A 63 11.11 1.71 -3.67
CA SER A 63 11.47 0.64 -4.59
C SER A 63 12.77 0.98 -5.33
N ASP A 64 13.63 -0.01 -5.45
CA ASP A 64 14.91 0.14 -6.14
C ASP A 64 15.00 -0.72 -7.41
N GLY A 65 13.92 -1.36 -7.83
CA GLY A 65 13.94 -2.15 -9.04
C GLY A 65 12.72 -3.00 -9.23
N THR A 66 12.75 -3.82 -10.29
CA THR A 66 11.62 -4.68 -10.67
C THR A 66 12.10 -6.11 -10.98
N GLU A 67 13.27 -6.49 -10.50
CA GLU A 67 13.91 -7.75 -10.92
C GLU A 67 13.03 -8.97 -10.63
N LEU A 68 12.40 -9.01 -9.47
CA LEU A 68 11.56 -10.14 -9.10
C LEU A 68 10.25 -10.14 -9.88
N SER A 69 9.64 -8.97 -10.05
CA SER A 69 8.36 -8.87 -10.74
C SER A 69 8.50 -9.10 -12.25
N ASP A 70 9.68 -8.87 -12.81
CA ASP A 70 9.90 -9.05 -14.25
C ASP A 70 9.73 -10.49 -14.69
N ALA A 71 9.79 -11.44 -13.76
CA ALA A 71 9.50 -12.85 -14.05
C ALA A 71 8.01 -13.10 -14.27
N TYR A 72 7.15 -12.18 -13.84
CA TYR A 72 5.70 -12.35 -13.89
C TYR A 72 5.01 -11.35 -14.81
N PHE A 73 5.53 -10.13 -14.90
CA PHE A 73 4.94 -9.06 -15.69
C PHE A 73 5.71 -8.83 -16.98
N SER A 74 4.96 -8.57 -18.05
CA SER A 74 5.55 -8.15 -19.30
C SER A 74 6.17 -6.75 -19.15
N SER A 75 7.23 -6.49 -19.91
CA SER A 75 7.89 -5.19 -19.88
C SER A 75 7.02 -4.06 -20.44
N ILE A 76 5.94 -4.39 -21.16
CA ILE A 76 5.02 -3.37 -21.66
C ILE A 76 4.03 -2.91 -20.61
N ASN A 77 3.96 -3.56 -19.47
CA ASN A 77 3.12 -3.10 -18.36
C ASN A 77 3.70 -1.83 -17.76
N CYS A 78 2.81 -1.00 -17.20
CA CYS A 78 3.20 0.20 -16.49
C CYS A 78 4.22 -0.14 -15.38
N SER A 79 5.20 0.74 -15.19
CA SER A 79 6.24 0.50 -14.19
C SER A 79 5.72 0.51 -12.75
N PHE A 80 4.67 1.29 -12.48
CA PHE A 80 4.14 1.40 -11.11
C PHE A 80 3.71 0.05 -10.52
N PRO A 81 2.83 -0.74 -11.17
CA PRO A 81 2.49 -2.05 -10.61
C PRO A 81 3.68 -3.01 -10.57
N ARG A 82 4.62 -2.88 -11.51
CA ARG A 82 5.81 -3.74 -11.49
C ARG A 82 6.66 -3.47 -10.26
N HIS A 83 6.84 -2.20 -9.89
CA HIS A 83 7.57 -1.84 -8.67
C HIS A 83 6.81 -2.28 -7.41
N CYS A 84 5.50 -2.07 -7.37
CA CYS A 84 4.69 -2.50 -6.23
C CYS A 84 4.78 -4.00 -6.03
N PHE A 85 4.65 -4.77 -7.11
CA PHE A 85 4.70 -6.22 -7.02
C PHE A 85 6.09 -6.71 -6.63
N ASN A 86 7.13 -6.02 -7.11
CA ASN A 86 8.49 -6.35 -6.72
C ASN A 86 8.68 -6.22 -5.22
N MET A 87 8.17 -5.14 -4.63
CA MET A 87 8.25 -4.93 -3.19
C MET A 87 7.44 -5.99 -2.44
N ALA A 88 6.29 -6.37 -2.96
CA ALA A 88 5.48 -7.42 -2.36
C ALA A 88 6.20 -8.77 -2.36
N LEU A 89 6.88 -9.10 -3.46
CA LEU A 89 7.64 -10.34 -3.56
C LEU A 89 8.84 -10.35 -2.61
N ARG A 90 9.35 -9.17 -2.25
CA ARG A 90 10.42 -9.06 -1.28
C ARG A 90 9.92 -9.09 0.16
N GLY A 91 8.62 -9.23 0.37
CA GLY A 91 8.04 -9.33 1.69
C GLY A 91 7.73 -8.02 2.37
N GLU A 92 7.76 -6.91 1.64
CA GLU A 92 7.56 -5.58 2.24
C GLU A 92 6.10 -5.23 2.48
N PHE A 93 5.18 -6.03 1.95
CA PHE A 93 3.74 -5.87 2.18
C PHE A 93 3.19 -7.11 2.89
N GLU A 94 3.81 -7.49 3.97
CA GLU A 94 3.50 -8.75 4.64
C GLU A 94 2.11 -8.81 5.28
N ALA A 95 1.44 -7.65 5.43
CA ALA A 95 0.09 -7.62 5.98
C ALA A 95 -0.99 -8.00 4.97
N LEU A 96 -0.64 -8.09 3.69
CA LEU A 96 -1.60 -8.38 2.62
C LEU A 96 -1.84 -9.86 2.44
#